data_43fabc92a46cabd6e13dda55aef8da16
#
_entry.id   43fabc92a46cabd6e13dda55aef8da16
#
_cell.length_a   1.000
_cell.length_b   1.000
_cell.length_c   1.000
_cell.angle_alpha   90.00
_cell.angle_beta   90.00
_cell.angle_gamma   90.00
#
_symmetry.space_group_name_H-M   'P 1'
#
loop_
_entity.id
_entity.type
_entity.pdbx_description
1 polymer ?
#
loop_
_entity_poly.entity_id
_entity_poly.type
_entity_poly.pdbx_seq_one_letter_code
_entity_poly.pdbx_strand_id
1 'polypeptide(L)'
;MKRCVTFFLLLLAFVMQPFAQGNTCPQLLECEMQSEILGCTKRYCIYLPQGYSDENRTFPVLYLLHGLTDTHTAWRDKGDVQDIATELINDGKAQEMIIVMPDAGTTYDGYFNCDGWRYEDFFFQEFIPHIESTYRIIPDKQHRAIAGLSMGGGGTTWYAINHSEMFSSAYAMSALMGLVNDSWITRDPDARRRVFMESAVANNNITAVENATQEQRAKIASVRWFIDVGDDDFLFDNNMEFIKAMRQKRIPYQLRVREGGHTWQYWQQALYIALPFVSESFGE
;
A
#
# COMPACT_ATOMS: atom_id res chain seq x y z
N MET A 1 -2.95 26.69 55.75
CA MET A 1 -2.56 25.37 55.26
C MET A 1 -2.60 25.41 53.73
N LYS A 2 -1.44 25.59 53.07
CA LYS A 2 -1.33 25.61 51.61
C LYS A 2 -0.92 24.21 51.15
N ARG A 3 -1.79 23.54 50.38
CA ARG A 3 -1.47 22.23 49.74
C ARG A 3 -0.68 22.49 48.46
N CYS A 4 0.59 22.06 48.45
CA CYS A 4 1.40 21.95 47.24
C CYS A 4 0.94 20.71 46.46
N VAL A 5 0.47 20.90 45.23
CA VAL A 5 0.22 19.83 44.27
C VAL A 5 1.48 19.73 43.40
N THR A 6 2.23 18.64 43.60
CA THR A 6 3.41 18.33 42.81
C THR A 6 2.96 17.61 41.58
N PHE A 7 3.08 18.23 40.41
CA PHE A 7 2.89 17.58 39.11
C PHE A 7 4.13 16.73 38.81
N PHE A 8 3.95 15.41 38.73
CA PHE A 8 4.93 14.48 38.18
C PHE A 8 4.79 14.49 36.68
N LEU A 9 5.71 15.10 35.97
CA LEU A 9 5.91 14.89 34.55
C LEU A 9 6.58 13.52 34.37
N LEU A 10 5.82 12.52 33.91
CA LEU A 10 6.40 11.29 33.39
C LEU A 10 7.00 11.59 32.01
N LEU A 11 8.31 11.77 31.95
CA LEU A 11 9.07 11.68 30.72
C LEU A 11 9.08 10.19 30.29
N LEU A 12 8.27 9.85 29.30
CA LEU A 12 8.43 8.61 28.57
C LEU A 12 9.73 8.72 27.77
N ALA A 13 10.80 8.14 28.29
CA ALA A 13 12.03 7.95 27.56
C ALA A 13 11.79 6.91 26.45
N PHE A 14 11.71 7.36 25.22
CA PHE A 14 11.78 6.53 24.04
C PHE A 14 13.16 5.86 24.05
N VAL A 15 13.21 4.58 24.37
CA VAL A 15 14.43 3.79 24.23
C VAL A 15 14.59 3.49 22.75
N MET A 16 15.24 4.40 22.02
CA MET A 16 15.84 4.04 20.73
C MET A 16 16.88 2.95 21.01
N GLN A 17 16.60 1.73 20.60
CA GLN A 17 17.65 0.71 20.58
C GLN A 17 18.73 1.20 19.60
N PRO A 18 20.02 1.23 20.00
CA PRO A 18 21.08 1.61 19.10
C PRO A 18 21.14 0.57 17.98
N PHE A 19 20.99 1.04 16.74
CA PHE A 19 21.30 0.21 15.57
C PHE A 19 22.75 -0.28 15.71
N ALA A 20 22.92 -1.58 15.73
CA ALA A 20 24.26 -2.16 15.81
C ALA A 20 25.05 -1.74 14.56
N GLN A 21 26.15 -1.03 14.77
CA GLN A 21 27.12 -0.71 13.71
C GLN A 21 27.61 -2.01 13.07
N GLY A 22 27.37 -2.18 11.78
CA GLY A 22 28.00 -3.21 10.96
C GLY A 22 27.13 -4.26 10.32
N ASN A 23 25.79 -4.12 10.34
CA ASN A 23 24.93 -5.09 9.63
C ASN A 23 24.86 -4.70 8.15
N THR A 24 25.64 -5.38 7.31
CA THR A 24 25.68 -5.20 5.84
C THR A 24 24.57 -5.99 5.12
N CYS A 25 23.67 -6.65 5.84
CA CYS A 25 22.57 -7.42 5.29
C CYS A 25 21.28 -6.60 5.27
N PRO A 26 20.41 -6.80 4.27
CA PRO A 26 19.07 -6.24 4.27
C PRO A 26 18.30 -6.65 5.54
N GLN A 27 17.45 -5.77 6.05
CA GLN A 27 16.68 -6.02 7.27
C GLN A 27 15.20 -5.99 6.97
N LEU A 28 14.47 -6.90 7.56
CA LEU A 28 13.01 -6.86 7.59
C LEU A 28 12.56 -6.80 9.05
N LEU A 29 11.98 -5.68 9.44
CA LEU A 29 11.60 -5.36 10.81
C LEU A 29 10.09 -5.32 10.94
N GLU A 30 9.58 -5.73 12.10
CA GLU A 30 8.18 -5.54 12.51
C GLU A 30 8.14 -4.39 13.51
N CYS A 31 7.32 -3.38 13.22
CA CYS A 31 7.24 -2.12 13.95
C CYS A 31 5.80 -1.77 14.27
N GLU A 32 5.62 -0.79 15.15
CA GLU A 32 4.30 -0.28 15.52
C GLU A 32 4.31 1.23 15.72
N MET A 33 3.13 1.85 15.55
CA MET A 33 2.89 3.24 15.86
C MET A 33 1.52 3.43 16.49
N GLN A 34 1.34 4.47 17.29
CA GLN A 34 0.04 4.88 17.78
C GLN A 34 -0.66 5.73 16.73
N SER A 35 -1.94 5.46 16.48
CA SER A 35 -2.79 6.28 15.65
C SER A 35 -3.85 6.98 16.48
N GLU A 36 -3.91 8.30 16.39
CA GLU A 36 -4.97 9.10 16.98
C GLU A 36 -6.27 9.01 16.17
N ILE A 37 -6.16 8.97 14.83
CA ILE A 37 -7.30 8.88 13.91
C ILE A 37 -8.06 7.56 14.10
N LEU A 38 -7.34 6.44 14.26
CA LEU A 38 -7.94 5.11 14.44
C LEU A 38 -8.14 4.75 15.92
N GLY A 39 -7.54 5.51 16.85
CA GLY A 39 -7.62 5.26 18.29
C GLY A 39 -6.97 3.95 18.73
N CYS A 40 -6.01 3.42 17.98
CA CYS A 40 -5.36 2.14 18.28
C CYS A 40 -3.90 2.11 17.82
N THR A 41 -3.16 1.09 18.30
CA THR A 41 -1.82 0.79 17.80
C THR A 41 -1.93 0.11 16.43
N LYS A 42 -1.21 0.65 15.44
CA LYS A 42 -1.07 0.06 14.10
C LYS A 42 0.32 -0.54 13.93
N ARG A 43 0.38 -1.71 13.34
CA ARG A 43 1.62 -2.42 13.04
C ARG A 43 1.98 -2.29 11.58
N TYR A 44 3.25 -2.43 11.29
CA TYR A 44 3.76 -2.52 9.92
C TYR A 44 5.05 -3.33 9.89
N CYS A 45 5.31 -3.98 8.76
CA CYS A 45 6.65 -4.48 8.45
C CYS A 45 7.37 -3.47 7.54
N ILE A 46 8.70 -3.43 7.66
CA ILE A 46 9.55 -2.59 6.82
C ILE A 46 10.79 -3.36 6.38
N TYR A 47 11.02 -3.37 5.07
CA TYR A 47 12.27 -3.84 4.47
C TYR A 47 13.21 -2.65 4.27
N LEU A 48 14.42 -2.77 4.81
CA LEU A 48 15.51 -1.82 4.66
C LEU A 48 16.61 -2.47 3.80
N PRO A 49 16.98 -1.87 2.65
CA PRO A 49 17.98 -2.46 1.75
C PRO A 49 19.38 -2.47 2.38
N GLN A 50 20.32 -3.22 1.77
CA GLN A 50 21.69 -3.34 2.27
C GLN A 50 22.37 -1.98 2.45
N GLY A 51 22.19 -1.05 1.49
CA GLY A 51 22.74 0.29 1.54
C GLY A 51 22.21 1.17 2.66
N TYR A 52 21.15 0.73 3.37
CA TYR A 52 20.61 1.45 4.53
C TYR A 52 21.59 1.52 5.72
N SER A 53 22.66 0.74 5.72
CA SER A 53 23.75 0.87 6.71
C SER A 53 24.57 2.16 6.55
N ASP A 54 24.58 2.79 5.37
CA ASP A 54 25.20 4.09 5.14
C ASP A 54 24.25 5.21 5.58
N GLU A 55 24.60 5.90 6.66
CA GLU A 55 23.81 6.97 7.27
C GLU A 55 23.63 8.22 6.39
N ASN A 56 24.47 8.38 5.36
CA ASN A 56 24.41 9.52 4.44
C ASN A 56 23.47 9.30 3.26
N ARG A 57 22.89 8.12 3.12
CA ARG A 57 22.00 7.78 1.99
C ARG A 57 20.54 7.93 2.37
N THR A 58 19.74 8.38 1.40
CA THR A 58 18.28 8.38 1.41
C THR A 58 17.75 7.47 0.30
N PHE A 59 16.53 6.98 0.42
CA PHE A 59 15.99 5.93 -0.44
C PHE A 59 14.58 6.29 -0.91
N PRO A 60 14.19 5.87 -2.12
CA PRO A 60 12.79 5.84 -2.51
C PRO A 60 12.02 4.83 -1.68
N VAL A 61 10.68 4.96 -1.65
CA VAL A 61 9.81 4.10 -0.85
C VAL A 61 8.69 3.49 -1.69
N LEU A 62 8.45 2.20 -1.47
CA LEU A 62 7.27 1.48 -1.93
C LEU A 62 6.36 1.16 -0.74
N TYR A 63 5.11 1.62 -0.77
CA TYR A 63 4.05 1.14 0.12
C TYR A 63 3.39 -0.08 -0.52
N LEU A 64 3.46 -1.25 0.16
CA LEU A 64 3.03 -2.54 -0.37
C LEU A 64 1.86 -3.10 0.46
N LEU A 65 0.65 -3.04 -0.08
CA LEU A 65 -0.60 -3.31 0.59
C LEU A 65 -1.01 -4.79 0.52
N HIS A 66 -1.46 -5.37 1.64
CA HIS A 66 -1.90 -6.76 1.74
C HIS A 66 -3.38 -6.96 1.34
N GLY A 67 -3.82 -8.21 1.20
CA GLY A 67 -5.19 -8.60 0.88
C GLY A 67 -6.12 -8.72 2.09
N LEU A 68 -7.41 -8.97 1.81
CA LEU A 68 -8.41 -9.23 2.85
C LEU A 68 -8.00 -10.44 3.71
N THR A 69 -8.24 -10.37 5.02
CA THR A 69 -7.88 -11.39 6.02
C THR A 69 -6.37 -11.56 6.29
N ASP A 70 -5.53 -10.86 5.59
CA ASP A 70 -4.09 -10.80 5.84
C ASP A 70 -3.72 -9.69 6.84
N THR A 71 -2.42 -9.54 7.11
CA THR A 71 -1.85 -8.52 7.99
C THR A 71 -0.60 -7.90 7.36
N HIS A 72 0.01 -6.96 8.06
CA HIS A 72 1.32 -6.39 7.73
C HIS A 72 2.43 -7.43 7.52
N THR A 73 2.29 -8.65 8.07
CA THR A 73 3.31 -9.71 7.92
C THR A 73 3.13 -10.56 6.65
N ALA A 74 2.01 -10.43 5.96
CA ALA A 74 1.65 -11.35 4.87
C ALA A 74 2.68 -11.36 3.72
N TRP A 75 3.18 -10.21 3.34
CA TRP A 75 4.22 -10.11 2.31
C TRP A 75 5.56 -10.71 2.75
N ARG A 76 5.85 -10.69 4.05
CA ARG A 76 7.01 -11.39 4.66
C ARG A 76 6.79 -12.91 4.65
N ASP A 77 5.65 -13.34 5.21
CA ASP A 77 5.44 -14.74 5.58
C ASP A 77 4.96 -15.61 4.40
N LYS A 78 4.31 -15.00 3.42
CA LYS A 78 3.71 -15.65 2.25
C LYS A 78 4.24 -15.12 0.92
N GLY A 79 4.73 -13.88 0.90
CA GLY A 79 5.15 -13.17 -0.31
C GLY A 79 6.63 -13.21 -0.59
N ASP A 80 7.45 -13.71 0.34
CA ASP A 80 8.93 -13.78 0.24
C ASP A 80 9.59 -12.45 -0.16
N VAL A 81 8.97 -11.34 0.24
CA VAL A 81 9.34 -9.98 -0.24
C VAL A 81 10.80 -9.63 0.04
N GLN A 82 11.36 -10.08 1.17
CA GLN A 82 12.75 -9.81 1.52
C GLN A 82 13.72 -10.47 0.54
N ASP A 83 13.52 -11.75 0.24
CA ASP A 83 14.41 -12.52 -0.62
C ASP A 83 14.29 -12.03 -2.07
N ILE A 84 13.06 -11.81 -2.56
CA ILE A 84 12.80 -11.31 -3.91
C ILE A 84 13.39 -9.89 -4.10
N ALA A 85 13.16 -8.99 -3.15
CA ALA A 85 13.70 -7.62 -3.24
C ALA A 85 15.23 -7.64 -3.21
N THR A 86 15.81 -8.44 -2.33
CA THR A 86 17.27 -8.57 -2.21
C THR A 86 17.89 -9.15 -3.48
N GLU A 87 17.29 -10.18 -4.06
CA GLU A 87 17.73 -10.77 -5.34
C GLU A 87 17.71 -9.73 -6.46
N LEU A 88 16.56 -9.05 -6.66
CA LEU A 88 16.39 -8.08 -7.73
C LEU A 88 17.32 -6.87 -7.61
N ILE A 89 17.57 -6.41 -6.38
CA ILE A 89 18.52 -5.32 -6.13
C ILE A 89 19.96 -5.78 -6.43
N ASN A 90 20.36 -6.95 -5.95
CA ASN A 90 21.69 -7.49 -6.20
C ASN A 90 21.95 -7.77 -7.69
N ASP A 91 20.92 -8.18 -8.43
CA ASP A 91 20.98 -8.40 -9.88
C ASP A 91 20.97 -7.08 -10.68
N GLY A 92 20.80 -5.93 -10.04
CA GLY A 92 20.67 -4.63 -10.70
C GLY A 92 19.36 -4.47 -11.49
N LYS A 93 18.35 -5.29 -11.21
CA LYS A 93 17.02 -5.23 -11.83
C LYS A 93 16.09 -4.22 -11.14
N ALA A 94 16.39 -3.89 -9.88
CA ALA A 94 15.72 -2.84 -9.12
C ALA A 94 16.77 -2.01 -8.36
N GLN A 95 16.52 -0.72 -8.20
CA GLN A 95 17.34 0.11 -7.31
C GLN A 95 17.02 -0.19 -5.84
N GLU A 96 17.93 0.14 -4.95
CA GLU A 96 17.69 0.04 -3.52
C GLU A 96 16.52 0.94 -3.11
N MET A 97 15.52 0.36 -2.45
CA MET A 97 14.32 1.04 -1.96
C MET A 97 13.90 0.51 -0.61
N ILE A 98 13.24 1.33 0.17
CA ILE A 98 12.52 0.93 1.37
C ILE A 98 11.16 0.37 0.96
N ILE A 99 10.73 -0.78 1.52
CA ILE A 99 9.40 -1.34 1.28
C ILE A 99 8.64 -1.36 2.60
N VAL A 100 7.49 -0.69 2.65
CA VAL A 100 6.66 -0.56 3.86
C VAL A 100 5.35 -1.30 3.67
N MET A 101 5.04 -2.19 4.57
CA MET A 101 3.87 -3.07 4.55
C MET A 101 2.96 -2.77 5.74
N PRO A 102 1.98 -1.86 5.60
CA PRO A 102 1.07 -1.50 6.68
C PRO A 102 0.03 -2.56 6.94
N ASP A 103 -0.55 -2.58 8.16
CA ASP A 103 -1.70 -3.38 8.54
C ASP A 103 -3.00 -2.60 8.33
N ALA A 104 -3.89 -3.09 7.47
CA ALA A 104 -5.22 -2.53 7.24
C ALA A 104 -6.34 -3.31 7.97
N GLY A 105 -5.98 -4.16 8.94
CA GLY A 105 -6.90 -5.00 9.70
C GLY A 105 -7.22 -6.34 9.02
N THR A 106 -7.61 -7.30 9.85
CA THR A 106 -7.85 -8.70 9.44
C THR A 106 -9.32 -9.05 9.25
N THR A 107 -10.24 -8.20 9.73
CA THR A 107 -11.67 -8.48 9.78
C THR A 107 -12.48 -7.39 9.10
N TYR A 108 -12.50 -7.39 7.76
CA TYR A 108 -13.31 -6.46 7.00
C TYR A 108 -13.10 -4.97 7.37
N ASP A 109 -11.86 -4.57 7.65
CA ASP A 109 -11.50 -3.18 7.90
C ASP A 109 -11.15 -2.46 6.59
N GLY A 110 -10.01 -2.80 6.00
CA GLY A 110 -9.62 -2.33 4.66
C GLY A 110 -8.99 -0.94 4.61
N TYR A 111 -8.78 -0.48 3.37
CA TYR A 111 -8.01 0.73 3.08
C TYR A 111 -8.86 2.00 2.92
N PHE A 112 -10.17 1.89 2.87
CA PHE A 112 -11.07 3.03 2.65
C PHE A 112 -11.52 3.67 3.97
N ASN A 113 -11.96 4.92 3.89
CA ASN A 113 -12.71 5.52 4.98
C ASN A 113 -14.13 4.95 4.99
N CYS A 114 -14.56 4.43 6.13
CA CYS A 114 -15.94 4.03 6.38
C CYS A 114 -16.32 4.32 7.83
N ASP A 115 -17.56 4.08 8.20
CA ASP A 115 -18.05 4.33 9.55
C ASP A 115 -17.25 3.55 10.60
N GLY A 116 -16.69 4.28 11.57
CA GLY A 116 -15.83 3.75 12.61
C GLY A 116 -14.41 3.33 12.17
N TRP A 117 -14.04 3.54 10.90
CA TRP A 117 -12.74 3.17 10.38
C TRP A 117 -12.24 4.17 9.31
N ARG A 118 -11.44 5.15 9.72
CA ARG A 118 -10.92 6.23 8.86
C ARG A 118 -9.51 5.92 8.37
N TYR A 119 -9.35 4.79 7.66
CA TYR A 119 -8.00 4.29 7.33
C TYR A 119 -7.30 5.13 6.26
N GLU A 120 -7.99 5.64 5.26
CA GLU A 120 -7.41 6.54 4.26
C GLU A 120 -6.86 7.81 4.93
N ASP A 121 -7.62 8.41 5.85
CA ASP A 121 -7.15 9.56 6.62
C ASP A 121 -5.91 9.22 7.46
N PHE A 122 -5.93 8.08 8.16
CA PHE A 122 -4.77 7.58 8.89
C PHE A 122 -3.55 7.42 7.98
N PHE A 123 -3.73 6.79 6.81
CA PHE A 123 -2.64 6.49 5.89
C PHE A 123 -1.93 7.76 5.40
N PHE A 124 -2.69 8.79 5.02
CA PHE A 124 -2.13 10.03 4.48
C PHE A 124 -1.74 11.06 5.54
N GLN A 125 -2.46 11.13 6.66
CA GLN A 125 -2.26 12.18 7.66
C GLN A 125 -1.34 11.75 8.80
N GLU A 126 -1.21 10.44 9.08
CA GLU A 126 -0.37 9.92 10.16
C GLU A 126 0.70 8.95 9.66
N PHE A 127 0.32 7.92 8.87
CA PHE A 127 1.23 6.82 8.54
C PHE A 127 2.37 7.25 7.62
N ILE A 128 2.07 7.84 6.45
CA ILE A 128 3.11 8.35 5.53
C ILE A 128 4.03 9.36 6.24
N PRO A 129 3.53 10.40 6.95
CA PRO A 129 4.38 11.33 7.69
C PRO A 129 5.24 10.64 8.76
N HIS A 130 4.70 9.66 9.50
CA HIS A 130 5.47 8.89 10.48
C HIS A 130 6.61 8.12 9.81
N ILE A 131 6.34 7.39 8.74
CA ILE A 131 7.34 6.62 8.00
C ILE A 131 8.44 7.52 7.43
N GLU A 132 8.07 8.61 6.77
CA GLU A 132 9.01 9.51 6.12
C GLU A 132 9.84 10.36 7.11
N SER A 133 9.35 10.57 8.34
CA SER A 133 10.12 11.22 9.40
C SER A 133 11.01 10.26 10.20
N THR A 134 10.66 8.96 10.22
CA THR A 134 11.38 7.94 11.00
C THR A 134 12.53 7.33 10.21
N TYR A 135 12.36 7.15 8.91
CA TYR A 135 13.32 6.50 8.03
C TYR A 135 13.91 7.46 7.01
N ARG A 136 15.09 7.14 6.49
CA ARG A 136 15.79 7.97 5.49
C ARG A 136 15.18 7.80 4.10
N ILE A 137 14.02 8.41 3.91
CA ILE A 137 13.23 8.39 2.68
C ILE A 137 13.36 9.73 1.96
N ILE A 138 13.29 9.71 0.64
CA ILE A 138 13.14 10.90 -0.20
C ILE A 138 11.62 11.20 -0.28
N PRO A 139 11.11 12.25 0.43
CA PRO A 139 9.69 12.40 0.68
C PRO A 139 8.94 13.16 -0.44
N ASP A 140 9.12 12.75 -1.69
CA ASP A 140 8.47 13.37 -2.82
C ASP A 140 7.75 12.37 -3.73
N LYS A 141 6.95 12.87 -4.66
CA LYS A 141 6.18 12.06 -5.60
C LYS A 141 7.06 11.13 -6.43
N GLN A 142 8.22 11.61 -6.89
CA GLN A 142 9.07 10.87 -7.83
C GLN A 142 9.75 9.68 -7.17
N HIS A 143 9.83 9.69 -5.85
CA HIS A 143 10.47 8.64 -5.06
C HIS A 143 9.48 7.85 -4.20
N ARG A 144 8.17 8.01 -4.44
CA ARG A 144 7.12 7.27 -3.73
C ARG A 144 6.27 6.47 -4.70
N ALA A 145 6.17 5.16 -4.47
CA ALA A 145 5.32 4.24 -5.22
C ALA A 145 4.36 3.49 -4.31
N ILE A 146 3.31 2.94 -4.89
CA ILE A 146 2.34 2.13 -4.17
C ILE A 146 2.03 0.86 -4.98
N ALA A 147 1.92 -0.27 -4.29
CA ALA A 147 1.50 -1.54 -4.88
C ALA A 147 0.64 -2.34 -3.89
N GLY A 148 -0.11 -3.30 -4.39
CA GLY A 148 -0.89 -4.17 -3.51
C GLY A 148 -1.66 -5.23 -4.26
N LEU A 149 -2.12 -6.24 -3.50
CA LEU A 149 -2.89 -7.36 -4.02
C LEU A 149 -4.35 -7.32 -3.53
N SER A 150 -5.28 -7.81 -4.35
CA SER A 150 -6.68 -8.02 -3.97
C SER A 150 -7.34 -6.76 -3.37
N MET A 151 -7.76 -6.78 -2.11
CA MET A 151 -8.21 -5.60 -1.35
C MET A 151 -7.15 -4.50 -1.36
N GLY A 152 -5.87 -4.84 -1.15
CA GLY A 152 -4.75 -3.89 -1.23
C GLY A 152 -4.49 -3.36 -2.64
N GLY A 153 -4.80 -4.16 -3.67
CA GLY A 153 -4.81 -3.70 -5.07
C GLY A 153 -5.88 -2.64 -5.31
N GLY A 154 -7.07 -2.84 -4.73
CA GLY A 154 -8.15 -1.85 -4.73
C GLY A 154 -7.75 -0.55 -4.01
N GLY A 155 -7.14 -0.68 -2.82
CA GLY A 155 -6.59 0.46 -2.07
C GLY A 155 -5.48 1.19 -2.83
N THR A 156 -4.54 0.45 -3.44
CA THR A 156 -3.49 0.99 -4.33
C THR A 156 -4.09 1.86 -5.43
N THR A 157 -5.10 1.32 -6.11
CA THR A 157 -5.76 2.01 -7.23
C THR A 157 -6.52 3.24 -6.74
N TRP A 158 -7.27 3.11 -5.65
CA TRP A 158 -8.04 4.23 -5.06
C TRP A 158 -7.13 5.39 -4.63
N TYR A 159 -6.04 5.07 -3.93
CA TYR A 159 -5.09 6.08 -3.48
C TYR A 159 -4.38 6.77 -4.64
N ALA A 160 -3.96 6.02 -5.65
CA ALA A 160 -3.30 6.59 -6.81
C ALA A 160 -4.25 7.41 -7.72
N ILE A 161 -5.57 7.16 -7.69
CA ILE A 161 -6.58 8.00 -8.36
C ILE A 161 -6.79 9.31 -7.60
N ASN A 162 -7.02 9.23 -6.28
CA ASN A 162 -7.47 10.38 -5.48
C ASN A 162 -6.32 11.23 -4.93
N HIS A 163 -5.12 10.64 -4.79
CA HIS A 163 -3.89 11.28 -4.32
C HIS A 163 -2.77 11.13 -5.36
N SER A 164 -3.10 11.36 -6.61
CA SER A 164 -2.17 11.18 -7.74
C SER A 164 -0.92 12.07 -7.67
N GLU A 165 -0.96 13.14 -6.89
CA GLU A 165 0.20 13.99 -6.58
C GLU A 165 1.21 13.33 -5.64
N MET A 166 0.82 12.22 -4.98
CA MET A 166 1.65 11.53 -4.00
C MET A 166 2.54 10.44 -4.59
N PHE A 167 2.15 9.83 -5.72
CA PHE A 167 2.79 8.61 -6.23
C PHE A 167 3.31 8.75 -7.65
N SER A 168 4.55 8.27 -7.89
CA SER A 168 5.13 8.13 -9.24
C SER A 168 4.48 6.99 -10.00
N SER A 169 4.19 5.88 -9.32
CA SER A 169 3.61 4.67 -9.92
C SER A 169 2.68 3.91 -8.99
N ALA A 170 1.78 3.14 -9.60
CA ALA A 170 0.85 2.24 -8.94
C ALA A 170 0.85 0.87 -9.63
N TYR A 171 1.09 -0.21 -8.87
CA TYR A 171 1.06 -1.59 -9.36
C TYR A 171 -0.02 -2.38 -8.64
N ALA A 172 -1.11 -2.70 -9.32
CA ALA A 172 -2.26 -3.40 -8.75
C ALA A 172 -2.31 -4.87 -9.21
N MET A 173 -2.27 -5.79 -8.25
CA MET A 173 -2.29 -7.24 -8.48
C MET A 173 -3.65 -7.81 -8.12
N SER A 174 -4.31 -8.53 -9.05
CA SER A 174 -5.60 -9.19 -8.75
C SER A 174 -6.56 -8.28 -8.00
N ALA A 175 -6.68 -7.03 -8.41
CA ALA A 175 -7.22 -5.96 -7.57
C ALA A 175 -8.75 -5.98 -7.49
N LEU A 176 -9.29 -5.72 -6.29
CA LEU A 176 -10.70 -5.43 -6.09
C LEU A 176 -10.98 -3.97 -6.54
N MET A 177 -11.34 -3.80 -7.81
CA MET A 177 -11.53 -2.48 -8.43
C MET A 177 -12.84 -1.80 -8.02
N GLY A 178 -13.73 -2.50 -7.35
CA GLY A 178 -15.01 -2.03 -6.86
C GLY A 178 -16.07 -3.12 -6.83
N LEU A 179 -17.12 -2.87 -6.11
CA LEU A 179 -18.30 -3.73 -6.06
C LEU A 179 -19.52 -3.00 -6.66
N VAL A 180 -20.41 -3.78 -7.24
CA VAL A 180 -21.73 -3.29 -7.66
C VAL A 180 -22.66 -3.34 -6.47
N ASN A 181 -23.46 -2.29 -6.26
CA ASN A 181 -24.45 -2.27 -5.20
C ASN A 181 -25.54 -3.33 -5.48
N ASP A 182 -25.49 -4.42 -4.75
CA ASP A 182 -26.44 -5.52 -4.85
C ASP A 182 -27.18 -5.73 -3.52
N SER A 183 -28.39 -6.20 -3.61
CA SER A 183 -29.27 -6.47 -2.47
C SER A 183 -28.68 -7.50 -1.48
N TRP A 184 -27.78 -8.37 -1.90
CA TRP A 184 -27.12 -9.32 -0.99
C TRP A 184 -26.15 -8.63 -0.03
N ILE A 185 -25.51 -7.52 -0.43
CA ILE A 185 -24.62 -6.71 0.43
C ILE A 185 -25.42 -6.16 1.62
N THR A 186 -26.55 -5.52 1.35
CA THR A 186 -27.40 -4.90 2.40
C THR A 186 -28.07 -5.93 3.32
N ARG A 187 -28.16 -7.18 2.88
CA ARG A 187 -28.74 -8.31 3.64
C ARG A 187 -27.71 -9.17 4.36
N ASP A 188 -26.43 -8.87 4.22
CA ASP A 188 -25.38 -9.63 4.90
C ASP A 188 -25.60 -9.58 6.42
N PRO A 189 -25.72 -10.72 7.10
CA PRO A 189 -25.94 -10.76 8.55
C PRO A 189 -24.71 -10.26 9.35
N ASP A 190 -23.51 -10.33 8.78
CA ASP A 190 -22.31 -9.78 9.39
C ASP A 190 -22.24 -8.26 9.13
N ALA A 191 -22.47 -7.49 10.19
CA ALA A 191 -22.49 -6.04 10.11
C ALA A 191 -21.15 -5.45 9.66
N ARG A 192 -20.02 -6.05 10.08
CA ARG A 192 -18.69 -5.57 9.72
C ARG A 192 -18.39 -5.82 8.25
N ARG A 193 -18.68 -7.02 7.76
CA ARG A 193 -18.54 -7.38 6.35
C ARG A 193 -19.44 -6.50 5.47
N ARG A 194 -20.65 -6.20 5.92
CA ARG A 194 -21.56 -5.29 5.21
C ARG A 194 -20.95 -3.90 5.07
N VAL A 195 -20.46 -3.30 6.15
CA VAL A 195 -19.80 -1.97 6.11
C VAL A 195 -18.61 -1.97 5.16
N PHE A 196 -17.78 -3.00 5.20
CA PHE A 196 -16.66 -3.15 4.27
C PHE A 196 -17.11 -3.22 2.81
N MET A 197 -18.13 -4.03 2.49
CA MET A 197 -18.64 -4.16 1.14
C MET A 197 -19.32 -2.88 0.63
N GLU A 198 -20.09 -2.20 1.48
CA GLU A 198 -20.67 -0.90 1.18
C GLU A 198 -19.58 0.15 0.93
N SER A 199 -18.48 0.12 1.68
CA SER A 199 -17.33 0.99 1.42
C SER A 199 -16.67 0.71 0.07
N ALA A 200 -16.55 -0.56 -0.33
CA ALA A 200 -16.02 -0.92 -1.65
C ALA A 200 -16.96 -0.57 -2.82
N VAL A 201 -18.28 -0.49 -2.56
CA VAL A 201 -19.26 0.07 -3.52
C VAL A 201 -19.09 1.58 -3.65
N ALA A 202 -18.96 2.28 -2.51
CA ALA A 202 -18.83 3.74 -2.48
C ALA A 202 -17.50 4.22 -3.08
N ASN A 203 -16.40 3.47 -2.83
CA ASN A 203 -15.06 3.78 -3.31
C ASN A 203 -14.70 2.92 -4.54
N ASN A 204 -15.56 2.95 -5.55
CA ASN A 204 -15.43 2.15 -6.76
C ASN A 204 -14.44 2.80 -7.74
N ASN A 205 -13.30 2.16 -7.95
CA ASN A 205 -12.22 2.63 -8.81
C ASN A 205 -12.65 2.76 -10.29
N ILE A 206 -13.49 1.86 -10.78
CA ILE A 206 -13.99 1.88 -12.16
C ILE A 206 -14.82 3.15 -12.37
N THR A 207 -15.80 3.35 -11.49
CA THR A 207 -16.68 4.53 -11.54
C THR A 207 -15.91 5.85 -11.35
N ALA A 208 -14.88 5.86 -10.49
CA ALA A 208 -14.02 7.02 -10.30
C ALA A 208 -13.30 7.42 -11.60
N VAL A 209 -12.77 6.44 -12.33
CA VAL A 209 -12.15 6.69 -13.63
C VAL A 209 -13.19 7.09 -14.67
N GLU A 210 -14.33 6.40 -14.76
CA GLU A 210 -15.40 6.69 -15.73
C GLU A 210 -15.96 8.11 -15.59
N ASN A 211 -16.08 8.61 -14.37
CA ASN A 211 -16.58 9.95 -14.08
C ASN A 211 -15.51 11.02 -14.02
N ALA A 212 -14.22 10.67 -14.22
CA ALA A 212 -13.13 11.62 -14.12
C ALA A 212 -13.30 12.78 -15.11
N THR A 213 -13.24 14.01 -14.59
CA THR A 213 -13.14 15.24 -15.39
C THR A 213 -11.86 15.29 -16.18
N GLN A 214 -11.71 16.25 -17.10
CA GLN A 214 -10.48 16.41 -17.85
C GLN A 214 -9.27 16.69 -16.93
N GLU A 215 -9.44 17.48 -15.87
CA GLU A 215 -8.40 17.77 -14.89
C GLU A 215 -8.02 16.53 -14.10
N GLN A 216 -9.01 15.81 -13.55
CA GLN A 216 -8.78 14.55 -12.83
C GLN A 216 -8.09 13.51 -13.71
N ARG A 217 -8.52 13.38 -14.97
CA ARG A 217 -7.87 12.50 -15.94
C ARG A 217 -6.39 12.83 -16.13
N ALA A 218 -6.04 14.13 -16.21
CA ALA A 218 -4.64 14.53 -16.34
C ALA A 218 -3.82 14.18 -15.10
N LYS A 219 -4.38 14.34 -13.91
CA LYS A 219 -3.78 13.95 -12.64
C LYS A 219 -3.56 12.43 -12.57
N ILE A 220 -4.58 11.63 -12.88
CA ILE A 220 -4.49 10.15 -12.92
C ILE A 220 -3.44 9.71 -13.95
N ALA A 221 -3.40 10.33 -15.12
CA ALA A 221 -2.43 10.02 -16.17
C ALA A 221 -0.98 10.43 -15.82
N SER A 222 -0.76 11.18 -14.74
CA SER A 222 0.58 11.53 -14.23
C SER A 222 1.19 10.45 -13.33
N VAL A 223 0.42 9.41 -13.00
CA VAL A 223 0.88 8.19 -12.33
C VAL A 223 1.18 7.14 -13.39
N ARG A 224 2.26 6.39 -13.23
CA ARG A 224 2.59 5.24 -14.08
C ARG A 224 1.84 4.01 -13.57
N TRP A 225 0.98 3.41 -14.41
CA TRP A 225 0.05 2.35 -14.01
C TRP A 225 0.46 0.99 -14.52
N PHE A 226 0.38 -0.02 -13.66
CA PHE A 226 0.46 -1.42 -14.04
C PHE A 226 -0.66 -2.23 -13.37
N ILE A 227 -1.41 -2.99 -14.17
CA ILE A 227 -2.46 -3.91 -13.69
C ILE A 227 -2.02 -5.32 -14.05
N ASP A 228 -1.97 -6.22 -13.05
CA ASP A 228 -1.53 -7.60 -13.19
C ASP A 228 -2.59 -8.54 -12.61
N VAL A 229 -3.15 -9.45 -13.41
CA VAL A 229 -4.21 -10.35 -12.98
C VAL A 229 -4.09 -11.71 -13.68
N GLY A 230 -4.36 -12.79 -12.94
CA GLY A 230 -4.43 -14.14 -13.48
C GLY A 230 -5.66 -14.36 -14.35
N ASP A 231 -5.57 -15.19 -15.36
CA ASP A 231 -6.70 -15.54 -16.24
C ASP A 231 -7.77 -16.39 -15.54
N ASP A 232 -7.38 -17.14 -14.49
CA ASP A 232 -8.28 -17.90 -13.61
C ASP A 232 -8.65 -17.16 -12.32
N ASP A 233 -8.34 -15.86 -12.21
CA ASP A 233 -8.66 -15.07 -11.03
C ASP A 233 -10.14 -14.66 -11.03
N PHE A 234 -10.85 -14.86 -9.92
CA PHE A 234 -12.26 -14.46 -9.82
C PHE A 234 -12.49 -12.95 -9.93
N LEU A 235 -11.45 -12.14 -9.78
CA LEU A 235 -11.48 -10.68 -10.03
C LEU A 235 -11.04 -10.31 -11.45
N PHE A 236 -10.83 -11.28 -12.33
CA PHE A 236 -10.39 -11.02 -13.72
C PHE A 236 -11.30 -10.01 -14.43
N ASP A 237 -12.59 -10.27 -14.48
CA ASP A 237 -13.54 -9.38 -15.15
C ASP A 237 -13.55 -7.98 -14.53
N ASN A 238 -13.46 -7.89 -13.20
CA ASN A 238 -13.41 -6.63 -12.48
C ASN A 238 -12.17 -5.78 -12.86
N ASN A 239 -11.01 -6.42 -13.05
CA ASN A 239 -9.81 -5.77 -13.55
C ASN A 239 -9.95 -5.36 -15.03
N MET A 240 -10.58 -6.19 -15.86
CA MET A 240 -10.80 -5.86 -17.28
C MET A 240 -11.78 -4.67 -17.45
N GLU A 241 -12.79 -4.56 -16.61
CA GLU A 241 -13.69 -3.40 -16.57
C GLU A 241 -12.93 -2.11 -16.23
N PHE A 242 -12.03 -2.15 -15.25
CA PHE A 242 -11.15 -1.02 -14.93
C PHE A 242 -10.26 -0.64 -16.12
N ILE A 243 -9.63 -1.60 -16.77
CA ILE A 243 -8.82 -1.38 -17.99
C ILE A 243 -9.66 -0.74 -19.10
N LYS A 244 -10.90 -1.16 -19.28
CA LYS A 244 -11.82 -0.58 -20.24
C LYS A 244 -12.09 0.90 -19.94
N ALA A 245 -12.34 1.25 -18.66
CA ALA A 245 -12.50 2.63 -18.22
C ALA A 245 -11.24 3.48 -18.49
N MET A 246 -10.05 2.97 -18.14
CA MET A 246 -8.77 3.63 -18.42
C MET A 246 -8.58 3.91 -19.91
N ARG A 247 -8.88 2.93 -20.79
CA ARG A 247 -8.81 3.09 -22.26
C ARG A 247 -9.78 4.15 -22.77
N GLN A 248 -11.02 4.13 -22.31
CA GLN A 248 -12.05 5.11 -22.72
C GLN A 248 -11.62 6.53 -22.35
N LYS A 249 -10.99 6.70 -21.21
CA LYS A 249 -10.46 8.00 -20.75
C LYS A 249 -9.07 8.32 -21.32
N ARG A 250 -8.46 7.45 -22.10
CA ARG A 250 -7.11 7.62 -22.67
C ARG A 250 -6.05 7.86 -21.59
N ILE A 251 -6.17 7.15 -20.46
CA ILE A 251 -5.16 7.13 -19.40
C ILE A 251 -4.16 6.02 -19.74
N PRO A 252 -2.85 6.31 -19.80
CA PRO A 252 -1.83 5.29 -20.08
C PRO A 252 -1.77 4.25 -18.97
N TYR A 253 -1.58 2.99 -19.34
CA TYR A 253 -1.38 1.88 -18.40
C TYR A 253 -0.59 0.76 -19.07
N GLN A 254 -0.02 -0.13 -18.25
CA GLN A 254 0.45 -1.45 -18.65
C GLN A 254 -0.51 -2.51 -18.09
N LEU A 255 -0.75 -3.55 -18.87
CA LEU A 255 -1.58 -4.68 -18.47
C LEU A 255 -0.79 -5.97 -18.69
N ARG A 256 -0.81 -6.84 -17.69
CA ARG A 256 -0.35 -8.22 -17.80
C ARG A 256 -1.47 -9.18 -17.39
N VAL A 257 -1.78 -10.09 -18.27
CA VAL A 257 -2.59 -11.26 -17.97
C VAL A 257 -1.70 -12.48 -18.17
N ARG A 258 -1.70 -13.40 -17.22
CA ARG A 258 -0.94 -14.64 -17.29
C ARG A 258 -1.68 -15.77 -16.58
N GLU A 259 -1.30 -16.99 -16.90
CA GLU A 259 -1.78 -18.21 -16.24
C GLU A 259 -1.71 -18.08 -14.72
N GLY A 260 -2.83 -18.36 -14.04
CA GLY A 260 -2.94 -18.39 -12.58
C GLY A 260 -4.17 -17.71 -12.02
N GLY A 261 -4.42 -17.96 -10.75
CA GLY A 261 -5.58 -17.48 -10.01
C GLY A 261 -5.21 -16.59 -8.84
N HIS A 262 -6.19 -16.38 -7.95
CA HIS A 262 -6.09 -15.52 -6.76
C HIS A 262 -5.27 -16.17 -5.65
N THR A 263 -3.95 -16.26 -5.80
CA THR A 263 -3.07 -17.02 -4.91
C THR A 263 -1.76 -16.28 -4.60
N TRP A 264 -1.19 -16.59 -3.44
CA TRP A 264 0.11 -16.07 -3.04
C TRP A 264 1.23 -16.46 -3.99
N GLN A 265 1.17 -17.66 -4.61
CA GLN A 265 2.13 -18.07 -5.64
C GLN A 265 2.10 -17.13 -6.86
N TYR A 266 0.90 -16.67 -7.26
CA TYR A 266 0.76 -15.68 -8.32
C TYR A 266 1.42 -14.35 -7.92
N TRP A 267 1.16 -13.88 -6.71
CA TRP A 267 1.65 -12.56 -6.23
C TRP A 267 3.14 -12.54 -5.94
N GLN A 268 3.74 -13.65 -5.45
CA GLN A 268 5.20 -13.80 -5.39
C GLN A 268 5.85 -13.58 -6.76
N GLN A 269 5.32 -14.23 -7.79
CA GLN A 269 5.82 -14.05 -9.16
C GLN A 269 5.57 -12.64 -9.70
N ALA A 270 4.49 -11.98 -9.27
CA ALA A 270 4.20 -10.61 -9.66
C ALA A 270 5.23 -9.62 -9.08
N LEU A 271 5.82 -9.88 -7.91
CA LEU A 271 6.87 -9.04 -7.32
C LEU A 271 8.10 -8.93 -8.23
N TYR A 272 8.45 -9.99 -8.98
CA TYR A 272 9.57 -9.95 -9.95
C TYR A 272 9.34 -8.98 -11.12
N ILE A 273 8.12 -8.48 -11.28
CA ILE A 273 7.76 -7.45 -12.27
C ILE A 273 7.47 -6.12 -11.56
N ALA A 274 6.79 -6.18 -10.41
CA ALA A 274 6.38 -4.99 -9.68
C ALA A 274 7.58 -4.19 -9.18
N LEU A 275 8.58 -4.85 -8.58
CA LEU A 275 9.74 -4.14 -8.03
C LEU A 275 10.60 -3.46 -9.12
N PRO A 276 10.94 -4.10 -10.25
CA PRO A 276 11.56 -3.42 -11.38
C PRO A 276 10.70 -2.26 -11.93
N PHE A 277 9.40 -2.48 -12.12
CA PHE A 277 8.49 -1.45 -12.63
C PHE A 277 8.45 -0.20 -11.75
N VAL A 278 8.34 -0.35 -10.44
CA VAL A 278 8.34 0.81 -9.52
C VAL A 278 9.73 1.46 -9.46
N SER A 279 10.78 0.65 -9.49
CA SER A 279 12.16 1.13 -9.54
C SER A 279 12.43 2.03 -10.74
N GLU A 280 11.95 1.66 -11.93
CA GLU A 280 12.05 2.47 -13.14
C GLU A 280 11.22 3.77 -13.09
N SER A 281 10.25 3.87 -12.18
CA SER A 281 9.42 5.07 -12.01
C SER A 281 10.01 6.08 -11.04
N PHE A 282 11.00 5.69 -10.25
CA PHE A 282 11.68 6.58 -9.33
C PHE A 282 12.62 7.53 -10.09
N GLY A 283 12.66 8.79 -9.66
CA GLY A 283 13.57 9.79 -10.20
C GLY A 283 15.05 9.44 -9.92
N GLU A 284 15.95 10.10 -10.66
CA GLU A 284 17.40 10.05 -10.42
C GLU A 284 17.81 11.03 -9.32
#